data_8cc36ee836411893a7b00884ae3eabf9
#
_entry.id   8cc36ee836411893a7b00884ae3eabf9
#
_cell.length_a   1.000
_cell.length_b   1.000
_cell.length_c   1.000
_cell.angle_alpha   90.00
_cell.angle_beta   90.00
_cell.angle_gamma   90.00
#
_symmetry.space_group_name_H-M   'P 1'
#
loop_
_entity.id
_entity.type
_entity.pdbx_description
1 polymer ?
#
loop_
_entity_poly.entity_id
_entity_poly.type
_entity_poly.pdbx_seq_one_letter_code
_entity_poly.pdbx_strand_id
1 'polypeptide(L)'
;RTGDKIIQNKNKDGISNGDMGFIREIYLDEDGMEKAELEFSDGRIVEYGTEEMEMIEHSYATTIHKSQGSEYPIVIIPWIPMFYKMLKRNILYTGITRAQVQVYIVGSRRSIVQAVHSPQAVNRNTRLGERVIQRFYQLKSSKRQDVEYEQIAMNF
;
A
#
# COMPACT_ATOMS: atom_id res chain seq x y z
N ARG A 1 -4.22 5.70 25.02
CA ARG A 1 -5.30 5.29 25.96
C ARG A 1 -5.80 3.90 25.60
N THR A 2 -6.31 3.17 26.58
CA THR A 2 -7.01 1.89 26.33
C THR A 2 -8.12 2.11 25.30
N GLY A 3 -8.18 1.22 24.30
CA GLY A 3 -9.11 1.31 23.16
C GLY A 3 -8.62 2.16 21.99
N ASP A 4 -7.49 2.87 22.11
CA ASP A 4 -6.94 3.62 21.00
C ASP A 4 -6.44 2.69 19.89
N LYS A 5 -6.81 3.03 18.65
CA LYS A 5 -6.33 2.35 17.46
C LYS A 5 -4.92 2.81 17.11
N ILE A 6 -4.03 1.86 16.90
CA ILE A 6 -2.61 2.11 16.62
C ILE A 6 -2.14 1.43 15.34
N ILE A 7 -1.02 1.89 14.83
CA ILE A 7 -0.28 1.28 13.74
C ILE A 7 1.19 1.15 14.15
N GLN A 8 1.78 0.02 13.84
CA GLN A 8 3.20 -0.25 14.03
C GLN A 8 4.04 0.46 12.98
N ASN A 9 5.12 1.11 13.39
CA ASN A 9 6.05 1.83 12.49
C ASN A 9 7.40 1.14 12.32
N LYS A 10 7.73 0.18 13.20
CA LYS A 10 8.97 -0.59 13.13
C LYS A 10 8.65 -2.06 13.36
N ASN A 11 9.45 -2.96 12.80
CA ASN A 11 9.27 -4.39 13.05
C ASN A 11 9.68 -4.74 14.49
N LYS A 12 8.88 -5.54 15.17
CA LYS A 12 9.13 -6.06 16.53
C LYS A 12 8.41 -7.38 16.73
N ASP A 13 9.09 -8.40 17.25
CA ASP A 13 8.51 -9.67 17.73
C ASP A 13 7.47 -10.31 16.79
N GLY A 14 7.77 -10.27 15.49
CA GLY A 14 6.86 -10.77 14.46
C GLY A 14 5.76 -9.80 14.03
N ILE A 15 5.63 -8.64 14.69
CA ILE A 15 4.77 -7.53 14.22
C ILE A 15 5.54 -6.73 13.19
N SER A 16 4.91 -6.49 12.05
CA SER A 16 5.50 -5.78 10.92
C SER A 16 5.12 -4.30 10.90
N ASN A 17 5.98 -3.50 10.30
CA ASN A 17 5.63 -2.12 9.99
C ASN A 17 4.37 -2.08 9.11
N GLY A 18 3.36 -1.34 9.57
CA GLY A 18 2.04 -1.25 8.94
C GLY A 18 0.95 -2.10 9.60
N ASP A 19 1.30 -3.03 10.49
CA ASP A 19 0.31 -3.80 11.26
C ASP A 19 -0.50 -2.87 12.16
N MET A 20 -1.81 -3.09 12.19
CA MET A 20 -2.75 -2.30 12.97
C MET A 20 -3.29 -3.10 14.16
N GLY A 21 -3.56 -2.38 15.25
CA GLY A 21 -4.09 -2.98 16.46
C GLY A 21 -4.79 -1.96 17.36
N PHE A 22 -5.06 -2.39 18.58
CA PHE A 22 -5.66 -1.56 19.62
C PHE A 22 -4.87 -1.69 20.91
N ILE A 23 -4.80 -0.62 21.69
CA ILE A 23 -4.30 -0.66 23.07
C ILE A 23 -5.39 -1.33 23.90
N ARG A 24 -5.09 -2.54 24.40
CA ARG A 24 -6.00 -3.34 25.19
C ARG A 24 -6.01 -2.88 26.63
N GLU A 25 -4.82 -2.72 27.21
CA GLU A 25 -4.63 -2.33 28.58
C GLU A 25 -3.33 -1.54 28.77
N ILE A 26 -3.30 -0.66 29.76
CA ILE A 26 -2.09 0.05 30.21
C ILE A 26 -2.02 -0.17 31.72
N TYR A 27 -0.88 -0.63 32.19
CA TYR A 27 -0.67 -0.94 33.61
C TYR A 27 0.77 -0.64 34.05
N LEU A 28 1.01 -0.68 35.35
CA LEU A 28 2.34 -0.65 35.93
C LEU A 28 2.77 -2.07 36.28
N ASP A 29 3.99 -2.44 35.92
CA ASP A 29 4.56 -3.72 36.29
C ASP A 29 5.02 -3.70 37.77
N GLU A 30 5.62 -4.81 38.24
CA GLU A 30 6.08 -4.99 39.62
C GLU A 30 7.16 -3.97 40.03
N ASP A 31 7.92 -3.48 39.05
CA ASP A 31 8.96 -2.45 39.22
C ASP A 31 8.43 -1.01 39.13
N GLY A 32 7.11 -0.85 38.90
CA GLY A 32 6.45 0.44 38.73
C GLY A 32 6.66 1.07 37.36
N MET A 33 7.11 0.31 36.37
CA MET A 33 7.27 0.78 34.99
C MET A 33 5.97 0.65 34.23
N GLU A 34 5.66 1.70 33.42
CA GLU A 34 4.46 1.69 32.58
C GLU A 34 4.61 0.73 31.41
N LYS A 35 3.63 -0.17 31.27
CA LYS A 35 3.52 -1.14 30.19
C LYS A 35 2.14 -1.10 29.54
N ALA A 36 2.07 -1.51 28.28
CA ALA A 36 0.82 -1.62 27.54
C ALA A 36 0.71 -2.97 26.83
N GLU A 37 -0.43 -3.59 26.92
CA GLU A 37 -0.83 -4.72 26.05
C GLU A 37 -1.48 -4.20 24.78
N LEU A 38 -0.93 -4.63 23.64
CA LEU A 38 -1.44 -4.29 22.31
C LEU A 38 -1.98 -5.55 21.64
N GLU A 39 -3.24 -5.48 21.18
CA GLU A 39 -3.88 -6.54 20.41
C GLU A 39 -3.90 -6.15 18.94
N PHE A 40 -3.19 -6.91 18.11
CA PHE A 40 -3.11 -6.68 16.67
C PHE A 40 -4.26 -7.36 15.91
N SER A 41 -4.53 -6.90 14.68
CA SER A 41 -5.67 -7.35 13.87
C SER A 41 -5.67 -8.85 13.54
N ASP A 42 -4.55 -9.52 13.67
CA ASP A 42 -4.38 -10.97 13.50
C ASP A 42 -4.58 -11.77 14.79
N GLY A 43 -4.95 -11.10 15.88
CA GLY A 43 -5.19 -11.69 17.19
C GLY A 43 -3.96 -11.88 18.07
N ARG A 44 -2.77 -11.44 17.61
CA ARG A 44 -1.57 -11.44 18.47
C ARG A 44 -1.67 -10.37 19.54
N ILE A 45 -1.29 -10.72 20.75
CA ILE A 45 -1.18 -9.81 21.90
C ILE A 45 0.30 -9.70 22.24
N VAL A 46 0.81 -8.47 22.28
CA VAL A 46 2.22 -8.18 22.56
C VAL A 46 2.33 -7.07 23.60
N GLU A 47 3.23 -7.27 24.55
CA GLU A 47 3.53 -6.27 25.58
C GLU A 47 4.55 -5.25 25.07
N TYR A 48 4.32 -3.99 25.39
CA TYR A 48 5.17 -2.84 25.05
C TYR A 48 5.56 -2.08 26.31
N GLY A 49 6.87 -1.91 26.49
CA GLY A 49 7.40 -1.00 27.48
C GLY A 49 7.43 0.47 26.97
N THR A 50 7.76 1.38 27.88
CA THR A 50 7.77 2.83 27.60
C THR A 50 8.60 3.19 26.36
N GLU A 51 9.81 2.63 26.19
CA GLU A 51 10.69 2.89 25.06
C GLU A 51 10.11 2.33 23.73
N GLU A 52 9.40 1.23 23.82
CA GLU A 52 8.82 0.57 22.65
C GLU A 52 7.54 1.23 22.15
N MET A 53 6.90 2.05 23.00
CA MET A 53 5.76 2.88 22.60
C MET A 53 6.11 3.91 21.50
N GLU A 54 7.39 4.24 21.32
CA GLU A 54 7.86 5.04 20.17
C GLU A 54 7.76 4.32 18.82
N MET A 55 7.55 3.00 18.84
CA MET A 55 7.40 2.19 17.63
C MET A 55 5.98 2.20 17.09
N ILE A 56 5.02 2.78 17.79
CA ILE A 56 3.62 2.86 17.40
C ILE A 56 3.15 4.30 17.24
N GLU A 57 2.15 4.49 16.41
CA GLU A 57 1.44 5.76 16.24
C GLU A 57 -0.07 5.54 16.31
N HIS A 58 -0.83 6.58 16.63
CA HIS A 58 -2.27 6.55 16.53
C HIS A 58 -2.72 6.33 15.08
N SER A 59 -3.70 5.45 14.87
CA SER A 59 -4.20 5.06 13.55
C SER A 59 -5.65 5.48 13.33
N TYR A 60 -6.04 6.69 13.78
CA TYR A 60 -7.36 7.26 13.46
C TYR A 60 -7.48 7.66 11.99
N ALA A 61 -6.35 8.03 11.39
CA ALA A 61 -6.21 8.30 9.97
C ALA A 61 -4.88 7.72 9.48
N THR A 62 -4.86 7.32 8.20
CA THR A 62 -3.66 6.83 7.54
C THR A 62 -3.43 7.57 6.24
N THR A 63 -2.22 7.55 5.73
CA THR A 63 -1.96 8.11 4.40
C THR A 63 -2.43 7.13 3.32
N ILE A 64 -2.80 7.65 2.14
CA ILE A 64 -3.18 6.80 1.00
C ILE A 64 -2.03 5.85 0.62
N HIS A 65 -0.78 6.24 0.81
CA HIS A 65 0.36 5.36 0.54
C HIS A 65 0.48 4.22 1.55
N LYS A 66 0.34 4.49 2.85
CA LYS A 66 0.35 3.46 3.89
C LYS A 66 -0.87 2.52 3.80
N SER A 67 -1.98 2.96 3.22
CA SER A 67 -3.18 2.13 3.02
C SER A 67 -3.10 1.20 1.81
N GLN A 68 -2.02 1.23 1.03
CA GLN A 68 -1.84 0.31 -0.11
C GLN A 68 -1.77 -1.14 0.39
N GLY A 69 -2.58 -2.00 -0.23
CA GLY A 69 -2.71 -3.40 0.20
C GLY A 69 -3.81 -3.64 1.24
N SER A 70 -4.27 -2.60 1.96
CA SER A 70 -5.36 -2.70 2.92
C SER A 70 -6.70 -2.31 2.28
N GLU A 71 -7.81 -2.81 2.83
CA GLU A 71 -9.17 -2.47 2.43
C GLU A 71 -10.01 -2.11 3.65
N TYR A 72 -10.96 -1.21 3.45
CA TYR A 72 -11.81 -0.68 4.52
C TYR A 72 -13.28 -0.67 4.07
N PRO A 73 -14.24 -0.97 4.92
CA PRO A 73 -15.65 -0.88 4.55
C PRO A 73 -16.05 0.52 4.05
N ILE A 74 -15.60 1.54 4.75
CA ILE A 74 -15.86 2.95 4.43
C ILE A 74 -14.56 3.73 4.44
N VAL A 75 -14.34 4.55 3.41
CA VAL A 75 -13.17 5.43 3.30
C VAL A 75 -13.62 6.88 3.21
N ILE A 76 -13.04 7.73 4.05
CA ILE A 76 -13.27 9.17 4.03
C ILE A 76 -11.97 9.85 3.62
N ILE A 77 -12.00 10.57 2.51
CA ILE A 77 -10.81 11.21 1.94
C ILE A 77 -10.99 12.74 1.99
N PRO A 78 -10.24 13.47 2.82
CA PRO A 78 -10.17 14.93 2.72
C PRO A 78 -9.42 15.33 1.45
N TRP A 79 -10.10 16.03 0.53
CA TRP A 79 -9.56 16.41 -0.77
C TRP A 79 -9.59 17.94 -0.94
N ILE A 80 -8.68 18.60 -0.19
CA ILE A 80 -8.64 20.07 -0.04
C ILE A 80 -7.47 20.69 -0.80
N PRO A 81 -7.57 21.97 -1.23
CA PRO A 81 -6.52 22.66 -2.00
C PRO A 81 -5.16 22.73 -1.32
N MET A 82 -5.12 22.66 0.02
CA MET A 82 -3.88 22.64 0.82
C MET A 82 -2.94 21.51 0.38
N PHE A 83 -3.49 20.38 -0.06
CA PHE A 83 -2.72 19.22 -0.52
C PHE A 83 -2.40 19.25 -2.02
N TYR A 84 -2.25 20.44 -2.63
CA TYR A 84 -2.14 20.60 -4.09
C TYR A 84 -1.08 19.69 -4.75
N LYS A 85 0.05 19.40 -4.08
CA LYS A 85 1.09 18.48 -4.59
C LYS A 85 0.62 17.04 -4.68
N MET A 86 -0.38 16.67 -3.87
CA MET A 86 -0.96 15.33 -3.78
C MET A 86 -2.25 15.18 -4.59
N LEU A 87 -2.79 16.30 -5.14
CA LEU A 87 -4.00 16.28 -5.96
C LEU A 87 -3.72 15.69 -7.35
N LYS A 88 -3.36 14.41 -7.38
CA LYS A 88 -3.03 13.65 -8.58
C LYS A 88 -4.02 12.51 -8.81
N ARG A 89 -4.28 12.22 -10.07
CA ARG A 89 -5.24 11.17 -10.48
C ARG A 89 -4.93 9.81 -9.87
N ASN A 90 -3.67 9.39 -9.88
CA ASN A 90 -3.25 8.10 -9.32
C ASN A 90 -3.47 8.01 -7.80
N ILE A 91 -3.24 9.10 -7.06
CA ILE A 91 -3.45 9.15 -5.61
C ILE A 91 -4.96 9.07 -5.30
N LEU A 92 -5.77 9.84 -6.01
CA LEU A 92 -7.23 9.79 -5.87
C LEU A 92 -7.75 8.37 -6.16
N TYR A 93 -7.33 7.78 -7.26
CA TYR A 93 -7.69 6.41 -7.64
C TYR A 93 -7.30 5.40 -6.54
N THR A 94 -6.05 5.46 -6.06
CA THR A 94 -5.57 4.57 -5.00
C THR A 94 -6.43 4.70 -3.73
N GLY A 95 -6.76 5.92 -3.32
CA GLY A 95 -7.61 6.16 -2.15
C GLY A 95 -9.03 5.61 -2.33
N ILE A 96 -9.66 5.84 -3.47
CA ILE A 96 -11.01 5.35 -3.77
C ILE A 96 -11.05 3.81 -3.77
N THR A 97 -10.05 3.17 -4.35
CA THR A 97 -9.98 1.70 -4.43
C THR A 97 -9.68 1.01 -3.11
N ARG A 98 -9.49 1.74 -2.03
CA ARG A 98 -9.38 1.17 -0.66
C ARG A 98 -10.75 0.88 -0.04
N ALA A 99 -11.83 1.42 -0.58
CA ALA A 99 -13.16 1.19 -0.02
C ALA A 99 -13.82 -0.07 -0.61
N GLN A 100 -14.36 -0.90 0.26
CA GLN A 100 -15.18 -2.06 -0.10
C GLN A 100 -16.62 -1.68 -0.39
N VAL A 101 -17.19 -0.76 0.40
CA VAL A 101 -18.61 -0.43 0.37
C VAL A 101 -18.84 1.01 -0.08
N GLN A 102 -18.19 1.99 0.55
CA GLN A 102 -18.48 3.39 0.30
C GLN A 102 -17.30 4.33 0.49
N VAL A 103 -17.23 5.35 -0.37
CA VAL A 103 -16.25 6.45 -0.30
C VAL A 103 -16.95 7.77 -0.09
N TYR A 104 -16.42 8.56 0.84
CA TYR A 104 -16.79 9.96 1.01
C TYR A 104 -15.58 10.84 0.68
N ILE A 105 -15.71 11.72 -0.30
CA ILE A 105 -14.68 12.71 -0.63
C ILE A 105 -15.14 14.05 -0.07
N VAL A 106 -14.40 14.55 0.92
CA VAL A 106 -14.71 15.80 1.62
C VAL A 106 -13.75 16.88 1.12
N GLY A 107 -14.29 17.86 0.39
CA GLY A 107 -13.45 18.93 -0.16
C GLY A 107 -14.11 19.72 -1.27
N SER A 108 -13.31 20.41 -2.08
CA SER A 108 -13.82 21.24 -3.16
C SER A 108 -13.92 20.46 -4.48
N ARG A 109 -15.02 20.70 -5.23
CA ARG A 109 -15.17 20.18 -6.58
C ARG A 109 -13.98 20.52 -7.48
N ARG A 110 -13.42 21.74 -7.31
CA ARG A 110 -12.25 22.19 -8.07
C ARG A 110 -11.03 21.30 -7.84
N SER A 111 -10.77 20.89 -6.59
CA SER A 111 -9.65 20.00 -6.27
C SER A 111 -9.82 18.61 -6.87
N ILE A 112 -11.05 18.10 -6.94
CA ILE A 112 -11.35 16.82 -7.59
C ILE A 112 -11.09 16.93 -9.10
N VAL A 113 -11.63 17.95 -9.74
CA VAL A 113 -11.43 18.21 -11.18
C VAL A 113 -9.94 18.35 -11.50
N GLN A 114 -9.19 19.09 -10.68
CA GLN A 114 -7.74 19.23 -10.83
C GLN A 114 -7.03 17.88 -10.79
N ALA A 115 -7.39 17.00 -9.85
CA ALA A 115 -6.79 15.68 -9.75
C ALA A 115 -7.09 14.80 -10.96
N VAL A 116 -8.35 14.79 -11.42
CA VAL A 116 -8.79 13.99 -12.56
C VAL A 116 -8.06 14.41 -13.86
N HIS A 117 -7.83 15.71 -14.04
CA HIS A 117 -7.14 16.26 -15.22
C HIS A 117 -5.62 16.36 -15.04
N SER A 118 -5.08 15.99 -13.86
CA SER A 118 -3.64 16.02 -13.69
C SER A 118 -2.96 15.08 -14.69
N PRO A 119 -1.86 15.50 -15.34
CA PRO A 119 -1.15 14.63 -16.26
C PRO A 119 -0.73 13.35 -15.54
N GLN A 120 -0.90 12.22 -16.21
CA GLN A 120 -0.41 10.95 -15.67
C GLN A 120 1.08 11.08 -15.37
N ALA A 121 1.43 10.80 -14.13
CA ALA A 121 2.81 10.85 -13.72
C ALA A 121 3.63 9.82 -14.48
N VAL A 122 4.64 10.33 -15.16
CA VAL A 122 5.90 9.65 -15.46
C VAL A 122 5.82 8.48 -16.43
N ASN A 123 6.37 8.69 -17.60
CA ASN A 123 6.94 7.63 -18.42
C ASN A 123 7.87 6.78 -17.53
N ARG A 124 7.45 5.57 -17.22
CA ARG A 124 8.31 4.62 -16.53
C ARG A 124 9.45 4.25 -17.47
N ASN A 125 10.69 4.60 -17.13
CA ASN A 125 11.90 4.24 -17.88
C ASN A 125 12.24 2.74 -17.83
N THR A 126 11.23 1.88 -17.88
CA THR A 126 11.43 0.43 -17.75
C THR A 126 11.90 -0.24 -19.04
N ARG A 127 11.81 0.44 -20.18
CA ARG A 127 12.01 -0.16 -21.52
C ARG A 127 11.29 -1.50 -21.73
N LEU A 128 10.25 -1.77 -20.92
CA LEU A 128 9.55 -3.06 -20.95
C LEU A 128 8.96 -3.33 -22.35
N GLY A 129 8.35 -2.31 -22.97
CA GLY A 129 7.81 -2.42 -24.33
C GLY A 129 8.86 -2.84 -25.36
N GLU A 130 10.01 -2.19 -25.33
CA GLU A 130 11.13 -2.52 -26.23
C GLU A 130 11.64 -3.96 -26.01
N ARG A 131 11.79 -4.37 -24.73
CA ARG A 131 12.23 -5.72 -24.36
C ARG A 131 11.23 -6.80 -24.80
N VAL A 132 9.95 -6.55 -24.63
CA VAL A 132 8.88 -7.47 -25.07
C VAL A 132 8.92 -7.62 -26.59
N ILE A 133 9.04 -6.52 -27.34
CA ILE A 133 9.14 -6.53 -28.79
C ILE A 133 10.39 -7.30 -29.25
N GLN A 134 11.55 -7.02 -28.67
CA GLN A 134 12.79 -7.73 -28.98
C GLN A 134 12.68 -9.24 -28.74
N ARG A 135 12.10 -9.61 -27.58
CA ARG A 135 11.90 -11.03 -27.24
C ARG A 135 10.94 -11.74 -28.19
N PHE A 136 9.87 -11.05 -28.58
CA PHE A 136 8.91 -11.58 -29.55
C PHE A 136 9.56 -11.87 -30.90
N TYR A 137 10.39 -10.96 -31.42
CA TYR A 137 11.11 -11.17 -32.68
C TYR A 137 12.15 -12.28 -32.58
N GLN A 138 12.86 -12.40 -31.46
CA GLN A 138 13.81 -13.51 -31.22
C GLN A 138 13.08 -14.86 -31.26
N LEU A 139 11.95 -15.01 -30.58
CA LEU A 139 11.17 -16.23 -30.55
C LEU A 139 10.60 -16.58 -31.93
N LYS A 140 10.20 -15.57 -32.70
CA LYS A 140 9.68 -15.78 -34.06
C LYS A 140 10.77 -16.21 -35.04
N SER A 141 11.99 -15.70 -34.93
CA SER A 141 13.13 -16.14 -35.75
C SER A 141 13.60 -17.55 -35.37
N SER A 142 13.66 -17.89 -34.08
CA SER A 142 13.99 -19.24 -33.61
C SER A 142 13.01 -20.29 -34.18
N LYS A 143 11.70 -20.03 -34.07
CA LYS A 143 10.69 -20.93 -34.63
C LYS A 143 10.77 -21.10 -36.14
N ARG A 144 11.23 -20.11 -36.89
CA ARG A 144 11.44 -20.22 -38.33
C ARG A 144 12.63 -21.12 -38.66
N GLN A 145 13.70 -21.05 -37.91
CA GLN A 145 14.84 -21.94 -38.08
C GLN A 145 14.49 -23.39 -37.76
N ASP A 146 13.75 -23.65 -36.68
CA ASP A 146 13.31 -25.00 -36.33
C ASP A 146 12.45 -25.64 -37.41
N VAL A 147 11.54 -24.88 -38.01
CA VAL A 147 10.68 -25.39 -39.13
C VAL A 147 11.52 -25.62 -40.39
N GLU A 148 12.53 -24.83 -40.66
CA GLU A 148 13.41 -25.00 -41.81
C GLU A 148 14.30 -26.27 -41.67
N TYR A 149 14.80 -26.54 -40.44
CA TYR A 149 15.50 -27.80 -40.14
C TYR A 149 14.62 -29.03 -40.23
N GLU A 150 13.36 -28.99 -39.78
CA GLU A 150 12.43 -30.08 -39.89
C GLU A 150 12.06 -30.38 -41.36
N GLN A 151 11.89 -29.34 -42.19
CA GLN A 151 11.65 -29.54 -43.63
C GLN A 151 12.87 -30.11 -44.39
N ILE A 152 14.07 -29.76 -44.00
CA ILE A 152 15.29 -30.33 -44.57
C ILE A 152 15.46 -31.79 -44.13
N ALA A 153 15.15 -32.10 -42.87
CA ALA A 153 15.25 -33.47 -42.34
C ALA A 153 14.20 -34.43 -42.91
N MET A 154 13.05 -33.95 -43.42
CA MET A 154 12.04 -34.77 -44.06
C MET A 154 12.31 -35.05 -45.57
N ASN A 155 13.30 -34.38 -46.15
CA ASN A 155 13.67 -34.53 -47.55
C ASN A 155 14.94 -35.41 -47.76
N PHE A 156 15.44 -36.07 -46.71
CA PHE A 156 16.47 -37.09 -46.71
C PHE A 156 15.86 -38.44 -46.25
#